data_7f93da83789efd5b939c5c33a21c298b
#
_entry.id   7f93da83789efd5b939c5c33a21c298b
#
_cell.length_a   1.000
_cell.length_b   1.000
_cell.length_c   1.000
_cell.angle_alpha   90.00
_cell.angle_beta   90.00
_cell.angle_gamma   90.00
#
_symmetry.space_group_name_H-M   'P 1'
#
loop_
_entity.id
_entity.type
_entity.pdbx_description
1 polymer ?
#
loop_
_entity_poly.entity_id
_entity_poly.type
_entity_poly.pdbx_seq_one_letter_code
_entity_poly.pdbx_strand_id
1 'polypeptide(L)'
;MRGLENFLSKMGAKIKGAGTDTIKIIGQKELAGARHRVIPDRIEAGTYMIAAAITRGEVLVENMVVDHLRPLIAKLIETGVDVKITEEGIYVNAVDKKLSPLRVKLSTAPKALICFFAISWFL
;
A
#
# COMPACT_ATOMS: atom_id res chain seq x y z
N MET A 1 -8.13 -8.97 -1.93
CA MET A 1 -9.00 -10.17 -2.01
C MET A 1 -8.91 -11.05 -0.77
N ARG A 2 -7.72 -11.48 -0.28
CA ARG A 2 -7.60 -12.35 0.92
C ARG A 2 -8.23 -11.78 2.20
N GLY A 3 -8.20 -10.46 2.42
CA GLY A 3 -8.85 -9.84 3.58
C GLY A 3 -10.36 -10.01 3.58
N LEU A 4 -11.00 -9.86 2.42
CA LEU A 4 -12.44 -10.06 2.26
C LEU A 4 -12.83 -11.54 2.41
N GLU A 5 -12.05 -12.48 1.84
CA GLU A 5 -12.23 -13.91 2.04
C GLU A 5 -12.21 -14.27 3.53
N ASN A 6 -11.19 -13.78 4.25
CA ASN A 6 -11.05 -14.02 5.69
C ASN A 6 -12.25 -13.47 6.49
N PHE A 7 -12.71 -12.28 6.14
CA PHE A 7 -13.88 -11.67 6.79
C PHE A 7 -15.13 -12.50 6.55
N LEU A 8 -15.45 -12.80 5.29
CA LEU A 8 -16.64 -13.59 4.94
C LEU A 8 -16.57 -15.02 5.48
N SER A 9 -15.39 -15.64 5.51
CA SER A 9 -15.20 -16.98 6.08
C SER A 9 -15.48 -16.99 7.59
N LYS A 10 -15.12 -15.93 8.32
CA LYS A 10 -15.50 -15.77 9.74
C LYS A 10 -17.01 -15.65 9.93
N MET A 11 -17.72 -15.13 8.95
CA MET A 11 -19.18 -15.09 8.94
C MET A 11 -19.85 -16.42 8.57
N GLY A 12 -19.07 -17.44 8.19
CA GLY A 12 -19.55 -18.76 7.80
C GLY A 12 -19.57 -19.00 6.28
N ALA A 13 -19.10 -18.06 5.45
CA ALA A 13 -19.02 -18.26 4.01
C ALA A 13 -17.95 -19.30 3.65
N LYS A 14 -18.24 -20.13 2.66
CA LYS A 14 -17.30 -21.13 2.13
C LYS A 14 -16.65 -20.60 0.84
N ILE A 15 -15.50 -19.94 1.00
CA ILE A 15 -14.73 -19.32 -0.08
C ILE A 15 -13.35 -19.97 -0.13
N LYS A 16 -12.86 -20.29 -1.33
CA LYS A 16 -11.51 -20.80 -1.57
C LYS A 16 -10.91 -20.14 -2.81
N GLY A 17 -9.59 -19.96 -2.80
CA GLY A 17 -8.83 -19.47 -3.95
C GLY A 17 -8.71 -17.94 -4.06
N ALA A 18 -8.99 -17.19 -3.01
CA ALA A 18 -8.74 -15.75 -3.02
C ALA A 18 -7.24 -15.44 -3.15
N GLY A 19 -6.89 -14.70 -4.18
CA GLY A 19 -5.49 -14.41 -4.57
C GLY A 19 -4.94 -15.33 -5.66
N THR A 20 -5.77 -16.20 -6.21
CA THR A 20 -5.51 -16.98 -7.43
C THR A 20 -6.44 -16.52 -8.56
N ASP A 21 -6.25 -17.06 -9.76
CA ASP A 21 -7.04 -16.73 -10.93
C ASP A 21 -8.50 -17.26 -10.84
N THR A 22 -8.78 -18.17 -9.91
CA THR A 22 -10.09 -18.77 -9.75
C THR A 22 -10.54 -18.72 -8.29
N ILE A 23 -11.70 -18.12 -8.04
CA ILE A 23 -12.33 -18.08 -6.73
C ILE A 23 -13.56 -18.96 -6.76
N LYS A 24 -13.61 -19.97 -5.87
CA LYS A 24 -14.76 -20.86 -5.68
C LYS A 24 -15.54 -20.43 -4.45
N ILE A 25 -16.83 -20.12 -4.66
CA ILE A 25 -17.75 -19.71 -3.60
C ILE A 25 -18.89 -20.75 -3.54
N ILE A 26 -19.12 -21.29 -2.35
CA ILE A 26 -20.28 -22.14 -2.09
C ILE A 26 -21.27 -21.30 -1.30
N GLY A 27 -22.41 -20.97 -1.92
CA GLY A 27 -23.46 -20.17 -1.30
C GLY A 27 -23.93 -20.75 0.02
N GLN A 28 -24.20 -19.89 0.99
CA GLN A 28 -24.80 -20.22 2.28
C GLN A 28 -26.13 -19.49 2.41
N LYS A 29 -27.10 -20.11 3.05
CA LYS A 29 -28.43 -19.49 3.26
C LYS A 29 -28.37 -18.33 4.23
N GLU A 30 -27.49 -18.42 5.24
CA GLU A 30 -27.34 -17.42 6.28
C GLU A 30 -25.86 -17.22 6.61
N LEU A 31 -25.49 -16.00 6.97
CA LEU A 31 -24.19 -15.64 7.46
C LEU A 31 -24.33 -15.04 8.86
N ALA A 32 -23.44 -15.42 9.77
CA ALA A 32 -23.39 -14.87 11.12
C ALA A 32 -22.60 -13.56 11.16
N GLY A 33 -22.78 -12.78 12.24
CA GLY A 33 -21.92 -11.64 12.50
C GLY A 33 -20.49 -12.07 12.86
N ALA A 34 -19.49 -11.28 12.47
CA ALA A 34 -18.10 -11.56 12.82
C ALA A 34 -17.33 -10.29 13.21
N ARG A 35 -16.36 -10.46 14.13
CA ARG A 35 -15.36 -9.41 14.40
C ARG A 35 -14.18 -9.58 13.45
N HIS A 36 -13.84 -8.52 12.73
CA HIS A 36 -12.73 -8.52 11.79
C HIS A 36 -11.93 -7.22 11.90
N ARG A 37 -10.61 -7.34 11.95
CA ARG A 37 -9.70 -6.21 11.85
C ARG A 37 -9.29 -6.04 10.40
N VAL A 38 -9.61 -4.90 9.82
CA VAL A 38 -9.21 -4.56 8.45
C VAL A 38 -7.69 -4.36 8.42
N ILE A 39 -7.05 -4.90 7.38
CA ILE A 39 -5.63 -4.65 7.14
C ILE A 39 -5.42 -3.19 6.74
N PRO A 40 -4.29 -2.57 7.13
CA PRO A 40 -3.96 -1.20 6.73
C PRO A 40 -3.97 -1.02 5.21
N ASP A 41 -4.47 0.12 4.76
CA ASP A 41 -4.51 0.43 3.33
C ASP A 41 -3.15 0.93 2.85
N ARG A 42 -2.52 0.14 1.98
CA ARG A 42 -1.24 0.49 1.37
C ARG A 42 -1.31 1.72 0.45
N ILE A 43 -2.48 2.01 -0.13
CA ILE A 43 -2.66 3.15 -1.03
C ILE A 43 -2.63 4.43 -0.21
N GLU A 44 -3.36 4.45 0.89
CA GLU A 44 -3.38 5.57 1.82
C GLU A 44 -1.97 5.85 2.37
N ALA A 45 -1.32 4.82 2.90
CA ALA A 45 0.04 4.90 3.41
C ALA A 45 1.02 5.44 2.35
N GLY A 46 0.98 4.89 1.15
CA GLY A 46 1.82 5.33 0.04
C GLY A 46 1.57 6.79 -0.35
N THR A 47 0.32 7.24 -0.28
CA THR A 47 -0.04 8.63 -0.56
C THR A 47 0.62 9.60 0.42
N TYR A 48 0.62 9.30 1.72
CA TYR A 48 1.30 10.12 2.73
C TYR A 48 2.83 10.12 2.56
N MET A 49 3.43 8.98 2.23
CA MET A 49 4.85 8.89 1.93
C MET A 49 5.24 9.77 0.74
N ILE A 50 4.43 9.75 -0.33
CA ILE A 50 4.65 10.58 -1.51
C ILE A 50 4.41 12.06 -1.19
N ALA A 51 3.39 12.40 -0.41
CA ALA A 51 3.12 13.76 0.01
C ALA A 51 4.31 14.35 0.76
N ALA A 52 4.92 13.60 1.70
CA ALA A 52 6.13 14.02 2.39
C ALA A 52 7.29 14.27 1.42
N ALA A 53 7.47 13.41 0.42
CA ALA A 53 8.50 13.58 -0.59
C ALA A 53 8.31 14.86 -1.41
N ILE A 54 7.08 15.12 -1.90
CA ILE A 54 6.78 16.30 -2.75
C ILE A 54 6.91 17.60 -1.96
N THR A 55 6.43 17.62 -0.73
CA THR A 55 6.48 18.83 0.13
C THR A 55 7.83 19.05 0.77
N ARG A 56 8.82 18.17 0.50
CA ARG A 56 10.14 18.18 1.14
C ARG A 56 10.04 18.17 2.67
N GLY A 57 9.08 17.41 3.17
CA GLY A 57 8.80 17.24 4.59
C GLY A 57 9.29 15.90 5.12
N GLU A 58 8.86 15.64 6.34
CA GLU A 58 9.08 14.35 7.00
C GLU A 58 7.78 13.78 7.54
N VAL A 59 7.66 12.45 7.55
CA VAL A 59 6.50 11.74 8.09
C VAL A 59 6.90 10.37 8.62
N LEU A 60 6.32 9.97 9.74
CA LEU A 60 6.29 8.59 10.21
C LEU A 60 4.91 8.00 9.89
N VAL A 61 4.89 6.94 9.10
CA VAL A 61 3.65 6.23 8.75
C VAL A 61 3.59 4.94 9.54
N GLU A 62 2.73 4.91 10.55
CA GLU A 62 2.59 3.80 11.50
C GLU A 62 1.57 2.76 11.05
N ASN A 63 1.58 1.60 11.74
CA ASN A 63 0.57 0.54 11.62
C ASN A 63 0.32 0.08 10.18
N MET A 64 1.39 -0.30 9.47
CA MET A 64 1.29 -0.76 8.10
C MET A 64 2.04 -2.05 7.83
N VAL A 65 1.73 -2.69 6.71
CA VAL A 65 2.44 -3.87 6.24
C VAL A 65 3.53 -3.43 5.27
N VAL A 66 4.77 -3.40 5.74
CA VAL A 66 5.96 -2.94 4.98
C VAL A 66 6.09 -3.65 3.64
N ASP A 67 5.84 -4.97 3.60
CA ASP A 67 5.96 -5.77 2.38
C ASP A 67 5.06 -5.29 1.24
N HIS A 68 3.93 -4.68 1.57
CA HIS A 68 3.03 -4.12 0.57
C HIS A 68 3.56 -2.83 -0.07
N LEU A 69 4.54 -2.17 0.57
CA LEU A 69 5.10 -0.88 0.18
C LEU A 69 6.53 -0.97 -0.35
N ARG A 70 7.17 -2.16 -0.33
CA ARG A 70 8.56 -2.33 -0.80
C ARG A 70 8.83 -1.72 -2.19
N PRO A 71 7.96 -1.90 -3.21
CA PRO A 71 8.20 -1.28 -4.51
C PRO A 71 8.17 0.25 -4.47
N LEU A 72 7.29 0.83 -3.65
CA LEU A 72 7.21 2.28 -3.45
C LEU A 72 8.44 2.80 -2.71
N ILE A 73 8.84 2.15 -1.62
CA ILE A 73 10.03 2.49 -0.83
C ILE A 73 11.27 2.52 -1.73
N ALA A 74 11.48 1.49 -2.54
CA ALA A 74 12.61 1.42 -3.46
C ALA A 74 12.63 2.61 -4.43
N LYS A 75 11.46 3.01 -4.93
CA LYS A 75 11.33 4.15 -5.83
C LYS A 75 11.56 5.50 -5.15
N LEU A 76 11.09 5.69 -3.93
CA LEU A 76 11.38 6.90 -3.14
C LEU A 76 12.89 7.04 -2.86
N ILE A 77 13.56 5.95 -2.50
CA ILE A 77 15.02 5.94 -2.30
C ILE A 77 15.75 6.29 -3.60
N GLU A 78 15.30 5.77 -4.75
CA GLU A 78 15.88 6.07 -6.07
C GLU A 78 15.75 7.57 -6.41
N THR A 79 14.72 8.27 -5.94
CA THR A 79 14.58 9.72 -6.10
C THR A 79 15.46 10.53 -5.17
N GLY A 80 16.11 9.94 -4.20
CA GLY A 80 16.97 10.62 -3.20
C GLY A 80 16.28 10.90 -1.86
N VAL A 81 15.06 10.41 -1.67
CA VAL A 81 14.36 10.48 -0.38
C VAL A 81 14.96 9.48 0.61
N ASP A 82 15.20 9.91 1.85
CA ASP A 82 15.63 9.02 2.92
C ASP A 82 14.43 8.28 3.50
N VAL A 83 14.42 6.96 3.37
CA VAL A 83 13.33 6.11 3.88
C VAL A 83 13.93 5.06 4.82
N LYS A 84 13.46 5.04 6.07
CA LYS A 84 13.89 4.10 7.10
C LYS A 84 12.71 3.27 7.58
N ILE A 85 12.90 1.97 7.66
CA ILE A 85 11.95 1.04 8.25
C ILE A 85 12.31 0.90 9.72
N THR A 86 11.39 1.22 10.61
CA THR A 86 11.54 1.12 12.07
C THR A 86 10.53 0.13 12.64
N GLU A 87 10.63 -0.19 13.91
CA GLU A 87 9.64 -1.02 14.62
C GLU A 87 8.26 -0.36 14.68
N GLU A 88 8.23 0.98 14.71
CA GLU A 88 6.99 1.77 14.79
C GLU A 88 6.33 1.96 13.42
N GLY A 89 7.08 1.91 12.32
CA GLY A 89 6.56 2.14 10.98
C GLY A 89 7.61 2.47 9.93
N ILE A 90 7.22 3.23 8.92
CA ILE A 90 8.10 3.71 7.87
C ILE A 90 8.30 5.21 8.02
N TYR A 91 9.52 5.61 8.33
CA TYR A 91 9.95 7.01 8.40
C TYR A 91 10.44 7.47 7.04
N VAL A 92 9.87 8.55 6.54
CA VAL A 92 10.22 9.18 5.26
C VAL A 92 10.69 10.59 5.54
N ASN A 93 11.88 10.94 5.05
CA ASN A 93 12.46 12.29 5.20
C ASN A 93 12.97 12.78 3.85
N ALA A 94 12.40 13.88 3.38
CA ALA A 94 12.80 14.60 2.17
C ALA A 94 13.30 16.03 2.45
N VAL A 95 13.47 16.39 3.72
CA VAL A 95 13.96 17.72 4.12
C VAL A 95 15.34 17.95 3.54
N ASP A 96 15.55 19.09 2.88
CA ASP A 96 16.81 19.52 2.23
C ASP A 96 17.39 18.50 1.22
N LYS A 97 16.58 17.56 0.74
CA LYS A 97 17.00 16.57 -0.27
C LYS A 97 16.85 17.14 -1.68
N LYS A 98 17.88 16.93 -2.50
CA LYS A 98 17.79 17.17 -3.94
C LYS A 98 17.15 15.95 -4.59
N LEU A 99 15.87 16.08 -4.96
CA LEU A 99 15.14 14.98 -5.60
C LEU A 99 15.53 14.87 -7.08
N SER A 100 15.69 13.62 -7.54
CA SER A 100 15.96 13.30 -8.94
C SER A 100 14.71 12.80 -9.63
N PRO A 101 14.50 13.13 -10.94
CA PRO A 101 13.37 12.64 -11.68
C PRO A 101 13.42 11.11 -11.82
N LEU A 102 12.26 10.48 -11.74
CA LEU A 102 12.10 9.03 -11.79
C LEU A 102 11.38 8.59 -13.06
N ARG A 103 11.93 7.58 -13.75
CA ARG A 103 11.22 6.92 -14.86
C ARG A 103 10.45 5.69 -14.35
N VAL A 104 9.13 5.72 -14.47
CA VAL A 104 8.27 4.60 -14.09
C VAL A 104 7.65 3.97 -15.34
N LYS A 105 7.81 2.65 -15.51
CA LYS A 105 7.10 1.89 -16.57
C LYS A 105 5.77 1.39 -15.99
N LEU A 106 4.67 1.75 -16.62
CA LEU A 106 3.30 1.39 -16.22
C LEU A 106 2.83 0.07 -16.88
N SER A 107 3.63 -0.98 -16.89
CA SER A 107 3.21 -2.18 -17.60
C SER A 107 2.28 -3.11 -16.86
N THR A 108 2.22 -3.07 -15.52
CA THR A 108 1.38 -4.00 -14.72
C THR A 108 1.18 -3.53 -13.28
N ALA A 109 1.33 -2.23 -13.02
CA ALA A 109 1.31 -1.74 -11.65
C ALA A 109 -0.12 -1.62 -11.11
N PRO A 110 -0.38 -2.07 -9.88
CA PRO A 110 -1.62 -1.79 -9.19
C PRO A 110 -1.81 -0.27 -9.06
N LYS A 111 -3.06 0.15 -9.05
CA LYS A 111 -3.54 1.56 -9.07
C LYS A 111 -2.85 2.54 -8.09
N ALA A 112 -2.09 2.04 -7.12
CA ALA A 112 -1.26 2.85 -6.22
C ALA A 112 -0.19 3.70 -6.92
N LEU A 113 0.17 3.39 -8.17
CA LEU A 113 1.15 4.15 -8.94
C LEU A 113 0.57 5.42 -9.59
N ILE A 114 -0.74 5.61 -9.58
CA ILE A 114 -1.37 6.82 -10.15
C ILE A 114 -0.94 8.06 -9.35
N CYS A 115 -0.69 7.93 -8.05
CA CYS A 115 -0.14 9.01 -7.23
C CYS A 115 1.31 9.37 -7.61
N PHE A 116 2.07 8.47 -8.23
CA PHE A 116 3.42 8.76 -8.73
C PHE A 116 3.44 9.71 -9.93
N PHE A 117 2.36 9.79 -10.71
CA PHE A 117 2.27 10.72 -11.83
C PHE A 117 2.25 12.18 -11.39
N ALA A 118 1.71 12.47 -10.22
CA ALA A 118 1.74 13.82 -9.66
C ALA A 118 3.16 14.31 -9.37
N ILE A 119 4.09 13.39 -9.03
CA ILE A 119 5.49 13.73 -8.75
C ILE A 119 6.24 14.13 -10.02
N SER A 120 5.96 13.47 -11.15
CA SER A 120 6.63 13.79 -12.43
C SER A 120 6.16 15.09 -13.08
N TRP A 121 5.01 15.64 -12.66
CA TRP A 121 4.47 16.88 -13.20
C TRP A 121 4.89 18.11 -12.37
N PHE A 122 5.33 17.91 -11.12
CA PHE A 122 5.65 19.02 -10.19
C PHE A 122 7.16 19.26 -9.99
N LEU A 123 8.02 18.43 -10.57
CA LEU A 123 9.48 18.59 -10.62
C LEU A 123 9.94 18.98 -12.03
#